data_b9fa967182d91a5c97ff0c235e5ae004
#
_entry.id   b9fa967182d91a5c97ff0c235e5ae004
#
_cell.length_a   1.000
_cell.length_b   1.000
_cell.length_c   1.000
_cell.angle_alpha   90.00
_cell.angle_beta   90.00
_cell.angle_gamma   90.00
#
_symmetry.space_group_name_H-M   'P 1'
#
loop_
_entity.id
_entity.type
_entity.pdbx_description
1 polymer ?
#
loop_
_entity_poly.entity_id
_entity_poly.type
_entity_poly.pdbx_seq_one_letter_code
_entity_poly.pdbx_strand_id
1 'polypeptide(L)'
;MIRALLTFVAMMAMTGVAYAQQQLQLPGGLLNAPVDGSVASWIIRTFGLLTVLSVAPGILIMVTSFPRFVIAFSILRSGMGLATTPSNMILVSLALFMTFYVMAPTFDRAWQNGVEPLIANQIDETEAAKRIAEPFREFMVANTRDKDIELFISLAEERGQKVVEGNVADLRVVIPAFMISEIRRGFEIGFLVVLPFLVIDLIVATITMAMGMMMLPPTSISLPFKILFFVLIDGWNLLVGSLVRSFN
;
A
#
# COMPACT_ATOMS: atom_id res chain seq x y z
N MET A 1 13.70 -42.26 -5.23
CA MET A 1 13.61 -40.89 -5.82
C MET A 1 13.59 -39.79 -4.76
N ILE A 2 12.71 -39.81 -3.75
CA ILE A 2 12.59 -38.75 -2.74
C ILE A 2 13.87 -38.54 -1.91
N ARG A 3 14.58 -39.62 -1.54
CA ARG A 3 15.87 -39.52 -0.80
C ARG A 3 16.99 -38.86 -1.62
N ALA A 4 17.05 -39.11 -2.92
CA ALA A 4 18.02 -38.49 -3.81
C ALA A 4 17.74 -36.98 -4.03
N LEU A 5 16.47 -36.59 -4.05
CA LEU A 5 16.05 -35.17 -4.14
C LEU A 5 16.40 -34.39 -2.86
N LEU A 6 16.17 -35.01 -1.69
CA LEU A 6 16.50 -34.42 -0.39
C LEU A 6 18.01 -34.24 -0.20
N THR A 7 18.82 -35.22 -0.62
CA THR A 7 20.29 -35.08 -0.57
C THR A 7 20.81 -34.04 -1.55
N PHE A 8 20.21 -33.91 -2.72
CA PHE A 8 20.59 -32.88 -3.70
C PHE A 8 20.25 -31.46 -3.20
N VAL A 9 19.06 -31.27 -2.60
CA VAL A 9 18.66 -29.98 -2.01
C VAL A 9 19.54 -29.61 -0.80
N ALA A 10 19.88 -30.60 0.06
CA ALA A 10 20.77 -30.37 1.19
C ALA A 10 22.20 -30.02 0.73
N MET A 11 22.66 -30.63 -0.34
CA MET A 11 23.99 -30.35 -0.92
C MET A 11 24.05 -28.97 -1.58
N MET A 12 22.97 -28.53 -2.25
CA MET A 12 22.86 -27.17 -2.78
C MET A 12 22.77 -26.11 -1.69
N ALA A 13 22.08 -26.39 -0.59
CA ALA A 13 22.01 -25.48 0.57
C ALA A 13 23.38 -25.34 1.25
N MET A 14 24.14 -26.42 1.40
CA MET A 14 25.50 -26.39 1.98
C MET A 14 26.50 -25.68 1.09
N THR A 15 26.43 -25.83 -0.23
CA THR A 15 27.30 -25.08 -1.14
C THR A 15 26.99 -23.59 -1.14
N GLY A 16 25.70 -23.20 -1.09
CA GLY A 16 25.30 -21.80 -0.97
C GLY A 16 25.82 -21.11 0.30
N VAL A 17 25.80 -21.81 1.44
CA VAL A 17 26.35 -21.30 2.71
C VAL A 17 27.87 -21.17 2.67
N ALA A 18 28.57 -22.13 2.04
CA ALA A 18 30.03 -22.10 1.89
C ALA A 18 30.50 -20.94 0.99
N TYR A 19 29.78 -20.66 -0.12
CA TYR A 19 30.06 -19.51 -0.99
C TYR A 19 29.77 -18.17 -0.30
N ALA A 20 28.73 -18.08 0.53
CA ALA A 20 28.40 -16.88 1.29
C ALA A 20 29.46 -16.58 2.37
N GLN A 21 30.02 -17.60 3.03
CA GLN A 21 31.10 -17.42 4.01
C GLN A 21 32.43 -17.03 3.38
N GLN A 22 32.70 -17.44 2.14
CA GLN A 22 33.96 -17.10 1.45
C GLN A 22 33.99 -15.66 0.93
N GLN A 23 32.80 -15.02 0.73
CA GLN A 23 32.71 -13.60 0.37
C GLN A 23 32.67 -12.66 1.58
N LEU A 24 32.46 -13.17 2.80
CA LEU A 24 32.52 -12.42 4.05
C LEU A 24 33.92 -12.46 4.71
N GLN A 25 34.98 -12.55 3.91
CA GLN A 25 36.31 -12.14 4.39
C GLN A 25 36.30 -10.60 4.45
N LEU A 26 35.77 -10.06 5.57
CA LEU A 26 36.08 -8.71 5.98
C LEU A 26 37.61 -8.60 5.98
N PRO A 27 38.20 -7.69 5.17
CA PRO A 27 39.63 -7.47 5.25
C PRO A 27 39.93 -7.11 6.70
N GLY A 28 40.71 -7.94 7.38
CA GLY A 28 41.08 -7.80 8.80
C GLY A 28 41.80 -6.49 9.15
N GLY A 29 41.85 -5.54 8.22
CA GLY A 29 42.38 -4.18 8.39
C GLY A 29 41.33 -3.11 8.66
N LEU A 30 40.01 -3.40 8.55
CA LEU A 30 38.96 -2.39 8.75
C LEU A 30 38.78 -1.99 10.20
N LEU A 31 39.18 -2.82 11.17
CA LEU A 31 39.09 -2.50 12.60
C LEU A 31 40.28 -1.67 13.13
N ASN A 32 41.39 -1.57 12.38
CA ASN A 32 42.59 -0.85 12.79
C ASN A 32 43.05 0.19 11.77
N ALA A 33 42.34 0.40 10.65
CA ALA A 33 42.61 1.50 9.74
C ALA A 33 42.24 2.82 10.41
N PRO A 34 43.08 3.87 10.37
CA PRO A 34 42.64 5.20 10.72
C PRO A 34 41.41 5.51 9.87
N VAL A 35 40.33 5.93 10.52
CA VAL A 35 39.05 6.24 9.83
C VAL A 35 39.31 7.48 8.97
N ASP A 36 39.89 7.27 7.79
CA ASP A 36 39.98 8.31 6.77
C ASP A 36 38.54 8.74 6.45
N GLY A 37 38.31 10.05 6.34
CA GLY A 37 36.99 10.61 6.08
C GLY A 37 36.27 9.97 4.88
N SER A 38 36.99 9.31 3.99
CA SER A 38 36.49 8.54 2.85
C SER A 38 35.74 7.26 3.28
N VAL A 39 36.28 6.51 4.26
CA VAL A 39 35.64 5.27 4.76
C VAL A 39 34.40 5.60 5.59
N ALA A 40 34.48 6.62 6.45
CA ALA A 40 33.32 7.10 7.21
C ALA A 40 32.19 7.58 6.30
N SER A 41 32.53 8.35 5.25
CA SER A 41 31.55 8.84 4.29
C SER A 41 30.90 7.69 3.49
N TRP A 42 31.69 6.68 3.11
CA TRP A 42 31.18 5.48 2.44
C TRP A 42 30.24 4.67 3.33
N ILE A 43 30.60 4.47 4.60
CA ILE A 43 29.77 3.79 5.60
C ILE A 43 28.44 4.54 5.77
N ILE A 44 28.48 5.84 6.00
CA ILE A 44 27.28 6.67 6.17
C ILE A 44 26.40 6.62 4.93
N ARG A 45 26.98 6.71 3.74
CA ARG A 45 26.24 6.65 2.47
C ARG A 45 25.56 5.27 2.27
N THR A 46 26.29 4.18 2.58
CA THR A 46 25.77 2.82 2.45
C THR A 46 24.65 2.56 3.46
N PHE A 47 24.82 2.93 4.73
CA PHE A 47 23.78 2.80 5.75
C PHE A 47 22.57 3.68 5.42
N GLY A 48 22.78 4.90 4.96
CA GLY A 48 21.72 5.79 4.49
C GLY A 48 20.92 5.18 3.36
N LEU A 49 21.60 4.62 2.35
CA LEU A 49 20.95 3.95 1.23
C LEU A 49 20.15 2.72 1.66
N LEU A 50 20.72 1.87 2.53
CA LEU A 50 20.01 0.72 3.09
C LEU A 50 18.77 1.13 3.90
N THR A 51 18.88 2.21 4.67
CA THR A 51 17.74 2.74 5.44
C THR A 51 16.64 3.23 4.51
N VAL A 52 16.98 4.00 3.49
CA VAL A 52 16.01 4.46 2.48
C VAL A 52 15.38 3.28 1.75
N LEU A 53 16.17 2.30 1.34
CA LEU A 53 15.67 1.11 0.63
C LEU A 53 14.73 0.26 1.50
N SER A 54 14.96 0.19 2.82
CA SER A 54 14.08 -0.55 3.74
C SER A 54 12.74 0.15 4.00
N VAL A 55 12.69 1.49 3.95
CA VAL A 55 11.49 2.30 4.20
C VAL A 55 10.72 2.59 2.91
N ALA A 56 11.41 2.60 1.75
CA ALA A 56 10.83 2.95 0.46
C ALA A 56 9.55 2.16 0.10
N PRO A 57 9.45 0.83 0.29
CA PRO A 57 8.21 0.11 -0.01
C PRO A 57 7.03 0.59 0.81
N GLY A 58 7.23 0.91 2.10
CA GLY A 58 6.19 1.47 2.96
C GLY A 58 5.71 2.84 2.48
N ILE A 59 6.64 3.72 2.12
CA ILE A 59 6.30 5.04 1.57
C ILE A 59 5.55 4.90 0.24
N LEU A 60 6.01 4.04 -0.69
CA LEU A 60 5.34 3.82 -1.97
C LEU A 60 3.89 3.36 -1.79
N ILE A 61 3.64 2.46 -0.85
CA ILE A 61 2.27 2.03 -0.52
C ILE A 61 1.42 3.24 -0.06
N MET A 62 1.99 4.11 0.79
CA MET A 62 1.27 5.24 1.37
C MET A 62 0.97 6.38 0.37
N VAL A 63 1.79 6.56 -0.67
CA VAL A 63 1.62 7.64 -1.67
C VAL A 63 0.89 7.18 -2.94
N THR A 64 0.34 5.96 -2.93
CA THR A 64 -0.41 5.40 -4.05
C THR A 64 -1.88 5.17 -3.71
N SER A 65 -2.66 4.67 -4.66
CA SER A 65 -4.06 4.28 -4.48
C SER A 65 -4.27 3.04 -3.59
N PHE A 66 -3.22 2.34 -3.17
CA PHE A 66 -3.27 1.08 -2.43
C PHE A 66 -4.12 1.12 -1.15
N PRO A 67 -4.00 2.15 -0.27
CA PRO A 67 -4.78 2.19 0.98
C PRO A 67 -6.29 2.13 0.75
N ARG A 68 -6.81 2.85 -0.26
CA ARG A 68 -8.24 2.86 -0.61
C ARG A 68 -8.74 1.46 -0.97
N PHE A 69 -8.00 0.74 -1.83
CA PHE A 69 -8.36 -0.62 -2.23
C PHE A 69 -8.38 -1.59 -1.05
N VAL A 70 -7.31 -1.62 -0.25
CA VAL A 70 -7.20 -2.54 0.90
C VAL A 70 -8.31 -2.30 1.91
N ILE A 71 -8.62 -1.05 2.22
CA ILE A 71 -9.68 -0.70 3.16
C ILE A 71 -11.04 -1.15 2.63
N ALA A 72 -11.39 -0.81 1.39
CA ALA A 72 -12.66 -1.17 0.80
C ALA A 72 -12.85 -2.70 0.72
N PHE A 73 -11.82 -3.45 0.31
CA PHE A 73 -11.86 -4.91 0.28
C PHE A 73 -11.99 -5.53 1.68
N SER A 74 -11.30 -4.96 2.66
CA SER A 74 -11.39 -5.42 4.06
C SER A 74 -12.79 -5.21 4.64
N ILE A 75 -13.39 -4.06 4.36
CA ILE A 75 -14.76 -3.73 4.79
C ILE A 75 -15.76 -4.65 4.10
N LEU A 76 -15.63 -4.89 2.78
CA LEU A 76 -16.48 -5.83 2.05
C LEU A 76 -16.45 -7.22 2.71
N ARG A 77 -15.25 -7.79 2.92
CA ARG A 77 -15.10 -9.11 3.55
C ARG A 77 -15.77 -9.17 4.92
N SER A 78 -15.53 -8.16 5.74
CA SER A 78 -16.14 -8.06 7.08
C SER A 78 -17.66 -7.93 7.00
N GLY A 79 -18.18 -7.10 6.10
CA GLY A 79 -19.60 -6.86 5.90
C GLY A 79 -20.36 -8.09 5.37
N MET A 80 -19.70 -8.91 4.56
CA MET A 80 -20.26 -10.21 4.15
C MET A 80 -20.27 -11.25 5.28
N GLY A 81 -19.62 -11.00 6.41
CA GLY A 81 -19.51 -11.96 7.50
C GLY A 81 -18.47 -13.07 7.25
N LEU A 82 -17.57 -12.87 6.31
CA LEU A 82 -16.53 -13.83 5.96
C LEU A 82 -15.30 -13.62 6.86
N ALA A 83 -14.99 -14.60 7.73
CA ALA A 83 -13.89 -14.48 8.68
C ALA A 83 -12.51 -14.66 8.00
N THR A 84 -12.37 -15.60 7.07
CA THR A 84 -11.08 -16.03 6.52
C THR A 84 -10.99 -16.02 5.00
N THR A 85 -12.11 -16.00 4.29
CA THR A 85 -12.18 -16.10 2.82
C THR A 85 -12.79 -14.82 2.21
N PRO A 86 -12.16 -14.19 1.22
CA PRO A 86 -10.81 -14.44 0.69
C PRO A 86 -9.71 -14.18 1.71
N SER A 87 -8.56 -14.90 1.61
CA SER A 87 -7.44 -14.69 2.53
C SER A 87 -6.86 -13.26 2.39
N ASN A 88 -6.19 -12.77 3.45
CA ASN A 88 -5.55 -11.44 3.40
C ASN A 88 -4.57 -11.32 2.23
N MET A 89 -3.85 -12.40 1.92
CA MET A 89 -2.91 -12.42 0.80
C MET A 89 -3.60 -12.16 -0.54
N ILE A 90 -4.77 -12.77 -0.78
CA ILE A 90 -5.55 -12.55 -2.00
C ILE A 90 -6.02 -11.10 -2.09
N LEU A 91 -6.56 -10.54 -1.00
CA LEU A 91 -7.05 -9.16 -0.98
C LEU A 91 -5.91 -8.15 -1.19
N VAL A 92 -4.76 -8.36 -0.54
CA VAL A 92 -3.58 -7.51 -0.72
C VAL A 92 -3.04 -7.61 -2.15
N SER A 93 -2.95 -8.82 -2.71
CA SER A 93 -2.51 -9.02 -4.09
C SER A 93 -3.45 -8.34 -5.09
N LEU A 94 -4.77 -8.47 -4.90
CA LEU A 94 -5.76 -7.80 -5.74
C LEU A 94 -5.63 -6.27 -5.63
N ALA A 95 -5.47 -5.75 -4.40
CA ALA A 95 -5.24 -4.32 -4.17
C ALA A 95 -3.98 -3.81 -4.86
N LEU A 96 -2.89 -4.58 -4.84
CA LEU A 96 -1.66 -4.25 -5.55
C LEU A 96 -1.87 -4.21 -7.07
N PHE A 97 -2.52 -5.21 -7.66
CA PHE A 97 -2.82 -5.20 -9.09
C PHE A 97 -3.68 -4.01 -9.50
N MET A 98 -4.71 -3.68 -8.71
CA MET A 98 -5.54 -2.49 -8.97
C MET A 98 -4.75 -1.20 -8.79
N THR A 99 -3.84 -1.16 -7.82
CA THR A 99 -2.94 -0.02 -7.63
C THR A 99 -2.03 0.17 -8.84
N PHE A 100 -1.39 -0.88 -9.35
CA PHE A 100 -0.58 -0.78 -10.56
C PHE A 100 -1.39 -0.30 -11.76
N TYR A 101 -2.62 -0.76 -11.90
CA TYR A 101 -3.52 -0.32 -12.97
C TYR A 101 -3.83 1.17 -12.90
N VAL A 102 -4.23 1.66 -11.72
CA VAL A 102 -4.58 3.08 -11.50
C VAL A 102 -3.34 3.99 -11.60
N MET A 103 -2.21 3.52 -11.04
CA MET A 103 -0.98 4.31 -10.98
C MET A 103 -0.12 4.22 -12.25
N ALA A 104 -0.48 3.40 -13.23
CA ALA A 104 0.30 3.22 -14.46
C ALA A 104 0.74 4.54 -15.11
N PRO A 105 -0.16 5.54 -15.35
CA PRO A 105 0.25 6.81 -15.95
C PRO A 105 1.18 7.63 -15.05
N THR A 106 1.10 7.47 -13.73
CA THR A 106 1.99 8.14 -12.78
C THR A 106 3.39 7.51 -12.80
N PHE A 107 3.47 6.18 -12.84
CA PHE A 107 4.73 5.45 -12.98
C PHE A 107 5.41 5.75 -14.31
N ASP A 108 4.66 5.78 -15.41
CA ASP A 108 5.22 6.09 -16.74
C ASP A 108 5.81 7.50 -16.77
N ARG A 109 5.13 8.49 -16.21
CA ARG A 109 5.65 9.86 -16.11
C ARG A 109 6.89 9.95 -15.22
N ALA A 110 6.90 9.25 -14.08
CA ALA A 110 8.06 9.21 -13.19
C ALA A 110 9.28 8.58 -13.88
N TRP A 111 9.07 7.54 -14.67
CA TRP A 111 10.11 6.89 -15.45
C TRP A 111 10.68 7.83 -16.51
N GLN A 112 9.83 8.38 -17.38
CA GLN A 112 10.23 9.23 -18.50
C GLN A 112 10.90 10.53 -18.06
N ASN A 113 10.37 11.17 -17.00
CA ASN A 113 10.85 12.48 -16.57
C ASN A 113 12.06 12.41 -15.63
N GLY A 114 12.25 11.30 -14.91
CA GLY A 114 13.26 11.19 -13.87
C GLY A 114 14.25 10.03 -14.09
N VAL A 115 13.76 8.79 -14.23
CA VAL A 115 14.63 7.62 -14.29
C VAL A 115 15.40 7.54 -15.60
N GLU A 116 14.74 7.71 -16.73
CA GLU A 116 15.35 7.65 -18.05
C GLU A 116 16.44 8.72 -18.26
N PRO A 117 16.20 10.03 -17.94
CA PRO A 117 17.25 11.04 -18.03
C PRO A 117 18.42 10.82 -17.06
N LEU A 118 18.16 10.22 -15.88
CA LEU A 118 19.22 9.87 -14.93
C LEU A 118 20.13 8.77 -15.50
N ILE A 119 19.56 7.71 -16.07
CA ILE A 119 20.31 6.63 -16.70
C ILE A 119 21.11 7.15 -17.91
N ALA A 120 20.55 8.11 -18.63
CA ALA A 120 21.23 8.77 -19.75
C ALA A 120 22.29 9.80 -19.31
N ASN A 121 22.56 9.96 -18.00
CA ASN A 121 23.46 10.97 -17.43
C ASN A 121 23.15 12.42 -17.86
N GLN A 122 21.89 12.74 -18.10
CA GLN A 122 21.44 14.07 -18.49
C GLN A 122 21.12 14.97 -17.27
N ILE A 123 20.82 14.35 -16.14
CA ILE A 123 20.49 15.03 -14.88
C ILE A 123 21.23 14.36 -13.73
N ASP A 124 21.41 15.09 -12.63
CA ASP A 124 21.99 14.57 -11.41
C ASP A 124 20.96 13.81 -10.54
N GLU A 125 21.44 13.08 -9.54
CA GLU A 125 20.61 12.28 -8.64
C GLU A 125 19.56 13.13 -7.89
N THR A 126 19.91 14.37 -7.54
CA THR A 126 19.03 15.28 -6.78
C THR A 126 17.88 15.77 -7.65
N GLU A 127 18.17 16.14 -8.88
CA GLU A 127 17.15 16.56 -9.84
C GLU A 127 16.27 15.39 -10.27
N ALA A 128 16.85 14.20 -10.47
CA ALA A 128 16.11 12.98 -10.76
C ALA A 128 15.10 12.66 -9.64
N ALA A 129 15.53 12.73 -8.38
CA ALA A 129 14.63 12.48 -7.24
C ALA A 129 13.43 13.42 -7.23
N LYS A 130 13.63 14.71 -7.54
CA LYS A 130 12.54 15.69 -7.64
C LYS A 130 11.58 15.34 -8.78
N ARG A 131 12.12 15.04 -9.97
CA ARG A 131 11.32 14.70 -11.16
C ARG A 131 10.55 13.38 -11.02
N ILE A 132 11.11 12.42 -10.30
CA ILE A 132 10.41 11.18 -9.95
C ILE A 132 9.28 11.45 -8.96
N ALA A 133 9.50 12.29 -7.95
CA ALA A 133 8.50 12.58 -6.92
C ALA A 133 7.31 13.41 -7.43
N GLU A 134 7.52 14.25 -8.46
CA GLU A 134 6.53 15.19 -8.95
C GLU A 134 5.23 14.54 -9.45
N PRO A 135 5.23 13.50 -10.30
CA PRO A 135 4.00 12.81 -10.71
C PRO A 135 3.21 12.21 -9.55
N PHE A 136 3.90 11.71 -8.51
CA PHE A 136 3.23 11.20 -7.30
C PHE A 136 2.62 12.34 -6.48
N ARG A 137 3.31 13.48 -6.38
CA ARG A 137 2.78 14.67 -5.73
C ARG A 137 1.51 15.17 -6.42
N GLU A 138 1.53 15.28 -7.74
CA GLU A 138 0.36 15.67 -8.53
C GLU A 138 -0.80 14.70 -8.31
N PHE A 139 -0.54 13.39 -8.34
CA PHE A 139 -1.54 12.37 -8.07
C PHE A 139 -2.15 12.53 -6.66
N MET A 140 -1.32 12.72 -5.65
CA MET A 140 -1.79 12.91 -4.28
C MET A 140 -2.63 14.18 -4.14
N VAL A 141 -2.18 15.31 -4.68
CA VAL A 141 -2.93 16.57 -4.61
C VAL A 141 -4.28 16.44 -5.31
N ALA A 142 -4.32 15.84 -6.50
CA ALA A 142 -5.57 15.64 -7.25
C ALA A 142 -6.59 14.75 -6.51
N ASN A 143 -6.12 13.84 -5.65
CA ASN A 143 -6.98 12.90 -4.93
C ASN A 143 -7.18 13.26 -3.45
N THR A 144 -6.60 14.37 -2.97
CA THR A 144 -6.77 14.85 -1.60
C THR A 144 -7.89 15.86 -1.54
N ARG A 145 -8.70 15.83 -0.48
CA ARG A 145 -9.75 16.82 -0.25
C ARG A 145 -9.15 18.11 0.31
N ASP A 146 -9.67 19.25 -0.13
CA ASP A 146 -9.22 20.57 0.31
C ASP A 146 -9.22 20.70 1.84
N LYS A 147 -10.27 20.20 2.52
CA LYS A 147 -10.35 20.21 3.99
C LYS A 147 -9.22 19.49 4.71
N ASP A 148 -8.72 18.39 4.10
CA ASP A 148 -7.64 17.62 4.70
C ASP A 148 -6.29 18.34 4.46
N ILE A 149 -6.13 19.02 3.32
CA ILE A 149 -4.97 19.87 3.04
C ILE A 149 -4.95 21.08 4.00
N GLU A 150 -6.06 21.79 4.12
CA GLU A 150 -6.22 22.93 5.03
C GLU A 150 -5.90 22.58 6.48
N LEU A 151 -6.33 21.40 6.94
CA LEU A 151 -6.02 20.90 8.27
C LEU A 151 -4.51 20.80 8.52
N PHE A 152 -3.75 20.21 7.57
CA PHE A 152 -2.30 20.06 7.76
C PHE A 152 -1.54 21.34 7.50
N ILE A 153 -2.07 22.27 6.72
CA ILE A 153 -1.51 23.63 6.60
C ILE A 153 -1.63 24.35 7.94
N SER A 154 -2.82 24.39 8.53
CA SER A 154 -3.03 25.07 9.83
C SER A 154 -2.17 24.49 10.95
N LEU A 155 -2.05 23.14 11.00
CA LEU A 155 -1.18 22.47 11.98
C LEU A 155 0.31 22.75 11.76
N ALA A 156 0.74 22.96 10.52
CA ALA A 156 2.12 23.35 10.23
C ALA A 156 2.41 24.81 10.64
N GLU A 157 1.45 25.71 10.39
CA GLU A 157 1.53 27.12 10.83
C GLU A 157 1.57 27.26 12.34
N GLU A 158 0.74 26.53 13.09
CA GLU A 158 0.77 26.47 14.55
C GLU A 158 2.14 26.06 15.11
N ARG A 159 2.90 25.26 14.37
CA ARG A 159 4.28 24.85 14.70
C ARG A 159 5.34 25.85 14.24
N GLY A 160 4.93 27.01 13.71
CA GLY A 160 5.84 28.02 13.19
C GLY A 160 6.57 27.62 11.90
N GLN A 161 6.12 26.58 11.22
CA GLN A 161 6.63 26.23 9.92
C GLN A 161 5.96 27.14 8.89
N LYS A 162 6.75 27.97 8.21
CA LYS A 162 6.24 28.77 7.10
C LYS A 162 5.88 27.83 5.95
N VAL A 163 4.63 27.46 5.85
CA VAL A 163 4.07 26.92 4.61
C VAL A 163 4.00 28.11 3.67
N VAL A 164 4.82 28.12 2.63
CA VAL A 164 4.83 29.21 1.64
C VAL A 164 3.44 29.25 1.02
N GLU A 165 2.73 30.38 1.18
CA GLU A 165 1.42 30.62 0.57
C GLU A 165 1.51 30.31 -0.92
N GLY A 166 0.67 29.39 -1.39
CA GLY A 166 0.66 28.90 -2.78
C GLY A 166 1.49 27.63 -3.04
N ASN A 167 2.32 27.17 -2.11
CA ASN A 167 3.04 25.90 -2.24
C ASN A 167 2.34 24.80 -1.42
N VAL A 168 1.11 24.44 -1.82
CA VAL A 168 0.39 23.22 -1.38
C VAL A 168 1.23 21.95 -1.63
N ALA A 169 2.42 22.14 -2.12
CA ALA A 169 3.34 21.19 -2.69
C ALA A 169 4.33 20.57 -1.70
N ASP A 170 4.33 20.98 -0.42
CA ASP A 170 5.22 20.33 0.56
C ASP A 170 4.69 18.93 0.85
N LEU A 171 5.49 17.92 0.51
CA LEU A 171 5.17 16.51 0.77
C LEU A 171 4.86 16.23 2.24
N ARG A 172 5.39 17.04 3.16
CA ARG A 172 5.11 16.93 4.60
C ARG A 172 3.65 17.24 4.93
N VAL A 173 2.99 18.06 4.13
CA VAL A 173 1.57 18.41 4.25
C VAL A 173 0.73 17.45 3.41
N VAL A 174 1.14 17.23 2.16
CA VAL A 174 0.36 16.46 1.18
C VAL A 174 0.25 14.98 1.56
N ILE A 175 1.34 14.33 1.99
CA ILE A 175 1.30 12.90 2.31
C ILE A 175 0.29 12.58 3.42
N PRO A 176 0.32 13.21 4.61
CA PRO A 176 -0.65 12.90 5.65
C PRO A 176 -2.08 13.32 5.28
N ALA A 177 -2.26 14.43 4.57
CA ALA A 177 -3.57 14.87 4.08
C ALA A 177 -4.17 13.85 3.09
N PHE A 178 -3.35 13.38 2.15
CA PHE A 178 -3.72 12.34 1.20
C PHE A 178 -4.10 11.04 1.91
N MET A 179 -3.30 10.58 2.87
CA MET A 179 -3.58 9.35 3.62
C MET A 179 -4.94 9.40 4.33
N ILE A 180 -5.27 10.51 4.98
CA ILE A 180 -6.59 10.67 5.64
C ILE A 180 -7.71 10.68 4.60
N SER A 181 -7.52 11.35 3.47
CA SER A 181 -8.48 11.37 2.37
C SER A 181 -8.71 9.97 1.79
N GLU A 182 -7.64 9.19 1.56
CA GLU A 182 -7.71 7.82 1.04
C GLU A 182 -8.42 6.87 2.02
N ILE A 183 -8.07 6.94 3.31
CA ILE A 183 -8.72 6.17 4.36
C ILE A 183 -10.22 6.48 4.37
N ARG A 184 -10.59 7.73 4.37
CA ARG A 184 -12.00 8.14 4.36
C ARG A 184 -12.74 7.65 3.11
N ARG A 185 -12.15 7.83 1.92
CA ARG A 185 -12.75 7.35 0.67
C ARG A 185 -12.91 5.83 0.66
N GLY A 186 -11.90 5.11 1.16
CA GLY A 186 -11.99 3.66 1.32
C GLY A 186 -13.14 3.23 2.24
N PHE A 187 -13.34 3.94 3.35
CA PHE A 187 -14.48 3.72 4.25
C PHE A 187 -15.81 4.07 3.60
N GLU A 188 -15.92 5.21 2.91
CA GLU A 188 -17.13 5.64 2.22
C GLU A 188 -17.58 4.59 1.19
N ILE A 189 -16.69 4.18 0.29
CA ILE A 189 -16.99 3.19 -0.75
C ILE A 189 -17.27 1.82 -0.12
N GLY A 190 -16.44 1.38 0.81
CA GLY A 190 -16.61 0.09 1.48
C GLY A 190 -17.93 0.01 2.24
N PHE A 191 -18.33 1.08 2.93
CA PHE A 191 -19.60 1.15 3.65
C PHE A 191 -20.80 1.08 2.68
N LEU A 192 -20.79 1.85 1.59
CA LEU A 192 -21.86 1.82 0.59
C LEU A 192 -22.08 0.42 0.01
N VAL A 193 -21.01 -0.31 -0.23
CA VAL A 193 -21.09 -1.69 -0.75
C VAL A 193 -21.62 -2.67 0.29
N VAL A 194 -21.38 -2.41 1.58
CA VAL A 194 -21.85 -3.26 2.69
C VAL A 194 -23.29 -3.00 3.08
N LEU A 195 -23.86 -1.83 2.78
CA LEU A 195 -25.23 -1.47 3.14
C LEU A 195 -26.28 -2.55 2.80
N PRO A 196 -26.35 -3.13 1.58
CA PRO A 196 -27.31 -4.17 1.27
C PRO A 196 -27.14 -5.43 2.14
N PHE A 197 -25.92 -5.75 2.58
CA PHE A 197 -25.67 -6.89 3.45
C PHE A 197 -26.20 -6.66 4.86
N LEU A 198 -26.13 -5.43 5.35
CA LEU A 198 -26.74 -5.06 6.64
C LEU A 198 -28.27 -5.18 6.59
N VAL A 199 -28.88 -4.84 5.47
CA VAL A 199 -30.34 -5.03 5.29
C VAL A 199 -30.69 -6.52 5.29
N ILE A 200 -29.92 -7.36 4.61
CA ILE A 200 -30.10 -8.83 4.61
C ILE A 200 -29.99 -9.37 6.06
N ASP A 201 -28.98 -8.92 6.81
CA ASP A 201 -28.83 -9.33 8.23
C ASP A 201 -30.04 -8.96 9.06
N LEU A 202 -30.55 -7.74 8.88
CA LEU A 202 -31.75 -7.26 9.62
C LEU A 202 -32.99 -8.09 9.28
N ILE A 203 -33.22 -8.36 7.99
CA ILE A 203 -34.36 -9.18 7.54
C ILE A 203 -34.25 -10.59 8.13
N VAL A 204 -33.10 -11.23 8.00
CA VAL A 204 -32.90 -12.59 8.54
C VAL A 204 -33.04 -12.61 10.06
N ALA A 205 -32.50 -11.63 10.76
CA ALA A 205 -32.64 -11.53 12.21
C ALA A 205 -34.12 -11.38 12.65
N THR A 206 -34.89 -10.54 11.97
CA THR A 206 -36.30 -10.36 12.30
C THR A 206 -37.12 -11.63 12.05
N ILE A 207 -36.89 -12.34 10.96
CA ILE A 207 -37.57 -13.58 10.64
C ILE A 207 -37.18 -14.68 11.66
N THR A 208 -35.91 -14.88 11.97
CA THR A 208 -35.47 -15.91 12.93
C THR A 208 -35.98 -15.67 14.32
N MET A 209 -36.02 -14.40 14.77
CA MET A 209 -36.63 -14.05 16.07
C MET A 209 -38.15 -14.29 16.08
N ALA A 210 -38.86 -13.95 15.00
CA ALA A 210 -40.31 -14.19 14.89
C ALA A 210 -40.66 -15.69 14.91
N MET A 211 -39.76 -16.54 14.39
CA MET A 211 -39.91 -18.02 14.41
C MET A 211 -39.52 -18.64 15.79
N GLY A 212 -39.08 -17.86 16.75
CA GLY A 212 -38.65 -18.34 18.05
C GLY A 212 -37.25 -19.03 18.07
N MET A 213 -36.49 -18.92 17.00
CA MET A 213 -35.15 -19.55 16.88
C MET A 213 -34.06 -18.71 17.55
N MET A 214 -34.21 -18.38 18.83
CA MET A 214 -33.29 -17.50 19.57
C MET A 214 -31.89 -18.10 19.77
N MET A 215 -31.73 -19.41 19.67
CA MET A 215 -30.42 -20.07 19.88
C MET A 215 -29.51 -20.10 18.65
N LEU A 216 -30.05 -19.84 17.46
CA LEU A 216 -29.27 -19.82 16.23
C LEU A 216 -28.78 -18.40 15.93
N PRO A 217 -27.46 -18.16 15.71
CA PRO A 217 -26.96 -16.84 15.35
C PRO A 217 -27.50 -16.45 13.96
N PRO A 218 -28.23 -15.33 13.84
CA PRO A 218 -28.83 -14.89 12.55
C PRO A 218 -27.78 -14.70 11.44
N THR A 219 -26.56 -14.34 11.82
CA THR A 219 -25.43 -14.15 10.89
C THR A 219 -25.04 -15.42 10.14
N SER A 220 -25.17 -16.60 10.77
CA SER A 220 -24.90 -17.89 10.12
C SER A 220 -25.94 -18.22 9.06
N ILE A 221 -27.20 -17.78 9.27
CA ILE A 221 -28.30 -17.99 8.33
C ILE A 221 -28.24 -16.96 7.19
N SER A 222 -27.84 -15.72 7.48
CA SER A 222 -27.76 -14.66 6.46
C SER A 222 -26.60 -14.83 5.48
N LEU A 223 -25.53 -15.51 5.88
CA LEU A 223 -24.30 -15.66 5.07
C LEU A 223 -24.56 -16.22 3.65
N PRO A 224 -25.28 -17.33 3.45
CA PRO A 224 -25.59 -17.84 2.11
C PRO A 224 -26.35 -16.83 1.24
N PHE A 225 -27.28 -16.09 1.83
CA PHE A 225 -28.06 -15.07 1.11
C PHE A 225 -27.18 -13.89 0.69
N LYS A 226 -26.26 -13.45 1.54
CA LYS A 226 -25.28 -12.41 1.20
C LYS A 226 -24.38 -12.80 0.05
N ILE A 227 -23.85 -14.04 0.08
CA ILE A 227 -23.01 -14.55 -1.01
C ILE A 227 -23.80 -14.63 -2.30
N LEU A 228 -25.00 -15.21 -2.25
CA LEU A 228 -25.88 -15.30 -3.43
C LEU A 228 -26.19 -13.91 -4.01
N PHE A 229 -26.58 -12.97 -3.17
CA PHE A 229 -26.86 -11.60 -3.59
C PHE A 229 -25.63 -10.96 -4.25
N PHE A 230 -24.45 -11.07 -3.63
CA PHE A 230 -23.21 -10.50 -4.15
C PHE A 230 -22.84 -11.06 -5.53
N VAL A 231 -23.06 -12.37 -5.74
CA VAL A 231 -22.82 -13.01 -7.02
C VAL A 231 -23.85 -12.57 -8.07
N LEU A 232 -25.12 -12.47 -7.70
CA LEU A 232 -26.18 -12.07 -8.63
C LEU A 232 -26.05 -10.65 -9.16
N ILE A 233 -25.54 -9.72 -8.33
CA ILE A 233 -25.35 -8.32 -8.74
C ILE A 233 -23.98 -8.07 -9.39
N ASP A 234 -23.19 -9.13 -9.62
CA ASP A 234 -21.77 -9.00 -10.06
C ASP A 234 -20.96 -8.05 -9.16
N GLY A 235 -21.01 -8.32 -7.87
CA GLY A 235 -20.50 -7.41 -6.83
C GLY A 235 -19.00 -7.08 -6.95
N TRP A 236 -18.18 -8.00 -7.48
CA TRP A 236 -16.77 -7.72 -7.73
C TRP A 236 -16.57 -6.65 -8.80
N ASN A 237 -17.32 -6.73 -9.90
CA ASN A 237 -17.25 -5.75 -10.99
C ASN A 237 -17.72 -4.37 -10.51
N LEU A 238 -18.84 -4.33 -9.75
CA LEU A 238 -19.35 -3.08 -9.18
C LEU A 238 -18.34 -2.45 -8.22
N LEU A 239 -17.75 -3.22 -7.31
CA LEU A 239 -16.79 -2.72 -6.34
C LEU A 239 -15.50 -2.21 -7.02
N VAL A 240 -14.87 -3.06 -7.83
CA VAL A 240 -13.63 -2.69 -8.53
C VAL A 240 -13.87 -1.51 -9.46
N GLY A 241 -14.98 -1.53 -10.21
CA GLY A 241 -15.35 -0.44 -11.10
C GLY A 241 -15.59 0.90 -10.37
N SER A 242 -16.25 0.89 -9.21
CA SER A 242 -16.47 2.08 -8.40
C SER A 242 -15.17 2.63 -7.82
N LEU A 243 -14.29 1.73 -7.33
CA LEU A 243 -12.99 2.10 -6.78
C LEU A 243 -12.08 2.73 -7.84
N VAL A 244 -11.97 2.13 -9.02
CA VAL A 244 -11.14 2.66 -10.11
C VAL A 244 -11.66 4.01 -10.59
N ARG A 245 -12.97 4.12 -10.83
CA ARG A 245 -13.59 5.40 -11.27
C ARG A 245 -13.49 6.51 -10.22
N SER A 246 -13.28 6.20 -8.96
CA SER A 246 -13.13 7.19 -7.90
C SER A 246 -11.81 7.95 -7.92
N PHE A 247 -10.87 7.56 -8.81
CA PHE A 247 -9.59 8.22 -9.06
C PHE A 247 -9.59 9.08 -10.35
N ASN A 248 -10.72 9.12 -11.08
CA ASN A 248 -10.88 9.91 -12.31
C ASN A 248 -11.66 11.19 -12.03
#